data_a134df6170119b9153c8c802e815a206
#
_entry.id   a134df6170119b9153c8c802e815a206
#
_cell.length_a   1.000
_cell.length_b   1.000
_cell.length_c   1.000
_cell.angle_alpha   90.00
_cell.angle_beta   90.00
_cell.angle_gamma   90.00
#
_symmetry.space_group_name_H-M   'P 1'
#
loop_
_entity.id
_entity.type
_entity.pdbx_description
1 polymer ?
#
loop_
_entity_poly.entity_id
_entity_poly.type
_entity_poly.pdbx_seq_one_letter_code
_entity_poly.pdbx_strand_id
1 'polypeptide(L)'
;EMTSSLVGSEMCIETDSKELLSRISKMSAVSRLMVKGNRPYRDTKPIPLHPEGSKSKCTSCHACANMCPVGAISMEEPYKTNEKKCISCGRCIVVCPEHARHFGGLLYKAASWKFEKNYAEPKQPEFFYVKVE
;
A
#
# COMPACT_ATOMS: atom_id res chain seq x y z
N GLU A 1 -14.14 4.88 -27.01
CA GLU A 1 -12.79 5.44 -27.32
C GLU A 1 -11.78 5.41 -26.14
N MET A 2 -12.09 4.74 -25.03
CA MET A 2 -11.14 4.59 -23.90
C MET A 2 -10.38 3.25 -23.85
N THR A 3 -10.58 2.39 -24.81
CA THR A 3 -9.94 1.05 -24.84
C THR A 3 -8.58 1.02 -25.53
N SER A 4 -8.24 2.02 -26.35
CA SER A 4 -6.98 2.04 -27.10
C SER A 4 -5.74 2.39 -26.26
N SER A 5 -5.91 3.14 -25.16
CA SER A 5 -4.79 3.59 -24.32
C SER A 5 -4.28 2.49 -23.36
N LEU A 6 -5.16 1.58 -22.93
CA LEU A 6 -4.79 0.49 -22.01
C LEU A 6 -4.02 -0.63 -22.72
N VAL A 7 -4.36 -0.94 -23.97
CA VAL A 7 -3.68 -1.99 -24.74
C VAL A 7 -2.21 -1.63 -25.03
N GLY A 8 -1.91 -0.36 -25.24
CA GLY A 8 -0.53 0.10 -25.45
C GLY A 8 0.35 -0.02 -24.20
N SER A 9 -0.20 0.26 -23.02
CA SER A 9 0.54 0.18 -21.76
C SER A 9 0.79 -1.28 -21.33
N GLU A 10 -0.15 -2.18 -21.56
CA GLU A 10 0.03 -3.61 -21.26
C GLU A 10 1.12 -4.25 -22.15
N MET A 11 1.16 -3.90 -23.44
CA MET A 11 2.20 -4.39 -24.34
C MET A 11 3.61 -3.92 -23.93
N CYS A 12 3.76 -2.70 -23.45
CA CYS A 12 5.06 -2.19 -22.98
C CYS A 12 5.51 -2.96 -21.72
N ILE A 13 4.62 -3.22 -20.78
CA ILE A 13 4.93 -3.96 -19.55
C ILE A 13 5.32 -5.41 -19.87
N GLU A 14 4.64 -6.08 -20.78
CA GLU A 14 4.98 -7.45 -21.17
C GLU A 14 6.33 -7.56 -21.88
N THR A 15 6.65 -6.61 -22.76
CA THR A 15 7.92 -6.58 -23.47
C THR A 15 9.08 -6.38 -22.53
N ASP A 16 8.97 -5.41 -21.63
CA ASP A 16 9.98 -5.14 -20.61
C ASP A 16 10.16 -6.31 -19.65
N SER A 17 9.07 -6.98 -19.28
CA SER A 17 9.12 -8.16 -18.40
C SER A 17 9.85 -9.33 -19.06
N LYS A 18 9.61 -9.60 -20.33
CA LYS A 18 10.29 -10.69 -21.09
C LYS A 18 11.78 -10.40 -21.25
N GLU A 19 12.15 -9.16 -21.56
CA GLU A 19 13.55 -8.74 -21.67
C GLU A 19 14.24 -8.84 -20.31
N LEU A 20 13.60 -8.39 -19.24
CA LEU A 20 14.11 -8.49 -17.88
C LEU A 20 14.31 -9.93 -17.46
N LEU A 21 13.36 -10.82 -17.71
CA LEU A 21 13.47 -12.26 -17.43
C LEU A 21 14.61 -12.91 -18.21
N SER A 22 14.80 -12.55 -19.48
CA SER A 22 15.91 -13.01 -20.32
C SER A 22 17.25 -12.60 -19.73
N ARG A 23 17.37 -11.35 -19.24
CA ARG A 23 18.59 -10.86 -18.59
C ARG A 23 18.84 -11.56 -17.26
N ILE A 24 17.82 -11.75 -16.43
CA ILE A 24 17.94 -12.44 -15.14
C ILE A 24 18.38 -13.91 -15.34
N SER A 25 17.88 -14.59 -16.37
CA SER A 25 18.27 -15.98 -16.66
C SER A 25 19.74 -16.14 -17.01
N LYS A 26 20.34 -15.11 -17.61
CA LYS A 26 21.77 -15.08 -17.98
C LYS A 26 22.70 -14.68 -16.84
N MET A 27 22.14 -14.17 -15.72
CA MET A 27 22.94 -13.75 -14.57
C MET A 27 23.45 -14.94 -13.78
N SER A 28 24.69 -14.85 -13.30
CA SER A 28 25.23 -15.84 -12.35
C SER A 28 24.43 -15.81 -11.03
N ALA A 29 24.44 -16.91 -10.28
CA ALA A 29 23.76 -17.00 -8.99
C ALA A 29 24.26 -15.89 -8.01
N VAL A 30 25.54 -15.55 -8.06
CA VAL A 30 26.14 -14.50 -7.24
C VAL A 30 25.61 -13.12 -7.64
N SER A 31 25.51 -12.81 -8.93
CA SER A 31 24.97 -11.54 -9.42
C SER A 31 23.50 -11.37 -9.06
N ARG A 32 22.72 -12.45 -9.04
CA ARG A 32 21.32 -12.43 -8.60
C ARG A 32 21.16 -12.09 -7.12
N LEU A 33 22.15 -12.42 -6.29
CA LEU A 33 22.15 -12.11 -4.85
C LEU A 33 22.55 -10.66 -4.54
N MET A 34 23.09 -9.92 -5.49
CA MET A 34 23.51 -8.53 -5.32
C MET A 34 22.37 -7.52 -5.58
N VAL A 35 21.13 -7.90 -5.39
CA VAL A 35 20.01 -6.98 -5.42
C VAL A 35 20.14 -5.97 -4.28
N LYS A 36 20.05 -4.68 -4.60
CA LYS A 36 20.09 -3.62 -3.59
C LYS A 36 18.98 -3.82 -2.55
N GLY A 37 19.33 -3.70 -1.31
CA GLY A 37 18.42 -3.84 -0.18
C GLY A 37 19.18 -4.08 1.12
N ASN A 38 18.55 -3.75 2.23
CA ASN A 38 19.10 -4.02 3.54
C ASN A 38 18.75 -5.45 3.97
N ARG A 39 19.76 -6.24 4.29
CA ARG A 39 19.58 -7.57 4.91
C ARG A 39 20.29 -7.59 6.27
N PRO A 40 19.65 -8.09 7.33
CA PRO A 40 18.27 -8.63 7.39
C PRO A 40 17.21 -7.58 7.09
N TYR A 41 16.02 -8.00 6.65
CA TYR A 41 14.90 -7.11 6.43
C TYR A 41 14.51 -6.42 7.74
N ARG A 42 14.04 -5.17 7.65
CA ARG A 42 13.57 -4.43 8.81
C ARG A 42 12.39 -5.16 9.47
N ASP A 43 12.47 -5.33 10.78
CA ASP A 43 11.33 -5.79 11.55
C ASP A 43 10.16 -4.82 11.40
N THR A 44 9.00 -5.36 11.10
CA THR A 44 7.76 -4.59 11.01
C THR A 44 7.28 -4.25 12.41
N LYS A 45 7.37 -2.98 12.79
CA LYS A 45 6.76 -2.49 14.03
C LYS A 45 5.31 -2.09 13.74
N PRO A 46 4.35 -2.41 14.62
CA PRO A 46 2.99 -1.95 14.48
C PRO A 46 2.96 -0.42 14.47
N ILE A 47 2.22 0.15 13.52
CA ILE A 47 2.04 1.59 13.41
C ILE A 47 0.94 2.00 14.39
N PRO A 48 1.17 2.96 15.30
CA PRO A 48 0.17 3.38 16.29
C PRO A 48 -0.86 4.35 15.69
N LEU A 49 -1.34 4.06 14.48
CA LEU A 49 -2.35 4.83 13.76
C LEU A 49 -3.46 3.88 13.33
N HIS A 50 -4.65 4.06 13.87
CA HIS A 50 -5.80 3.23 13.56
C HIS A 50 -6.92 4.10 12.99
N PRO A 51 -7.62 3.63 11.93
CA PRO A 51 -8.80 4.33 11.44
C PRO A 51 -9.93 4.29 12.47
N GLU A 52 -10.50 5.43 12.77
CA GLU A 52 -11.66 5.58 13.62
C GLU A 52 -12.92 5.82 12.78
N GLY A 53 -14.07 5.44 13.32
CA GLY A 53 -15.37 5.68 12.69
C GLY A 53 -16.16 6.74 13.44
N SER A 54 -16.76 7.66 12.69
CA SER A 54 -17.74 8.59 13.24
C SER A 54 -19.07 7.90 13.47
N LYS A 55 -19.50 7.80 14.73
CA LYS A 55 -20.81 7.20 15.08
C LYS A 55 -21.99 7.93 14.42
N SER A 56 -21.89 9.24 14.25
CA SER A 56 -22.94 10.07 13.66
C SER A 56 -23.12 9.88 12.16
N LYS A 57 -22.05 9.49 11.46
CA LYS A 57 -22.06 9.25 10.01
C LYS A 57 -22.23 7.77 9.65
N CYS A 58 -22.06 6.89 10.63
CA CYS A 58 -22.09 5.45 10.40
C CYS A 58 -23.52 4.94 10.27
N THR A 59 -23.89 4.39 9.12
CA THR A 59 -25.19 3.78 8.85
C THR A 59 -25.27 2.30 9.26
N SER A 60 -24.20 1.78 9.89
CA SER A 60 -24.10 0.36 10.29
C SER A 60 -24.28 -0.64 9.14
N CYS A 61 -23.79 -0.27 7.94
CA CYS A 61 -23.86 -1.14 6.75
C CYS A 61 -22.90 -2.34 6.78
N HIS A 62 -22.02 -2.41 7.78
CA HIS A 62 -21.02 -3.48 8.02
C HIS A 62 -19.99 -3.72 6.90
N ALA A 63 -19.96 -2.92 5.84
CA ALA A 63 -18.99 -3.09 4.73
C ALA A 63 -17.54 -3.10 5.23
N CYS A 64 -17.20 -2.20 6.17
CA CYS A 64 -15.86 -2.12 6.74
C CYS A 64 -15.51 -3.33 7.62
N ALA A 65 -16.45 -3.93 8.32
CA ALA A 65 -16.24 -5.12 9.15
C ALA A 65 -16.03 -6.36 8.27
N ASN A 66 -16.88 -6.55 7.25
CA ASN A 66 -16.80 -7.67 6.30
C ASN A 66 -15.50 -7.65 5.49
N MET A 67 -14.99 -6.46 5.15
CA MET A 67 -13.79 -6.30 4.33
C MET A 67 -12.51 -6.16 5.14
N CYS A 68 -12.57 -6.27 6.47
CA CYS A 68 -11.38 -6.18 7.32
C CYS A 68 -10.59 -7.49 7.29
N PRO A 69 -9.34 -7.49 6.78
CA PRO A 69 -8.57 -8.73 6.62
C PRO A 69 -8.18 -9.40 7.94
N VAL A 70 -8.19 -8.64 9.03
CA VAL A 70 -7.80 -9.11 10.37
C VAL A 70 -8.93 -9.12 11.38
N GLY A 71 -10.17 -8.85 10.96
CA GLY A 71 -11.34 -8.81 11.85
C GLY A 71 -11.19 -7.80 13.00
N ALA A 72 -10.59 -6.65 12.75
CA ALA A 72 -10.38 -5.60 13.75
C ALA A 72 -11.63 -4.73 14.01
N ILE A 73 -12.71 -4.95 13.27
CA ILE A 73 -13.95 -4.17 13.37
C ILE A 73 -15.07 -5.12 13.72
N SER A 74 -15.78 -4.82 14.81
CA SER A 74 -16.94 -5.61 15.26
C SER A 74 -18.15 -5.36 14.37
N MET A 75 -19.00 -6.38 14.22
CA MET A 75 -20.29 -6.26 13.56
C MET A 75 -21.32 -5.49 14.44
N GLU A 76 -21.16 -5.54 15.75
CA GLU A 76 -22.06 -4.87 16.69
C GLU A 76 -21.82 -3.35 16.71
N GLU A 77 -20.54 -2.95 16.68
CA GLU A 77 -20.12 -1.54 16.72
C GLU A 77 -19.15 -1.22 15.57
N PRO A 78 -19.65 -1.14 14.33
CA PRO A 78 -18.79 -1.01 13.15
C PRO A 78 -18.03 0.32 13.06
N TYR A 79 -18.35 1.29 13.90
CA TYR A 79 -17.59 2.54 14.03
C TYR A 79 -16.35 2.41 14.94
N LYS A 80 -16.27 1.38 15.80
CA LYS A 80 -15.10 1.13 16.65
C LYS A 80 -14.06 0.26 15.94
N THR A 81 -12.79 0.47 16.29
CA THR A 81 -11.67 -0.35 15.79
C THR A 81 -10.92 -0.95 16.97
N ASN A 82 -10.65 -2.24 16.90
CA ASN A 82 -9.77 -2.90 17.85
C ASN A 82 -8.32 -2.62 17.46
N GLU A 83 -7.68 -1.71 18.20
CA GLU A 83 -6.30 -1.25 17.94
C GLU A 83 -5.28 -2.39 17.97
N LYS A 84 -5.46 -3.39 18.85
CA LYS A 84 -4.53 -4.52 18.98
C LYS A 84 -4.54 -5.46 17.78
N LYS A 85 -5.67 -5.55 17.06
CA LYS A 85 -5.81 -6.37 15.85
C LYS A 85 -5.53 -5.58 14.57
N CYS A 86 -5.69 -4.25 14.62
CA CYS A 86 -5.61 -3.41 13.44
C CYS A 86 -4.18 -3.33 12.89
N ILE A 87 -4.02 -3.59 11.60
CA ILE A 87 -2.75 -3.47 10.87
C ILE A 87 -2.60 -2.14 10.12
N SER A 88 -3.47 -1.17 10.39
CA SER A 88 -3.44 0.18 9.80
C SER A 88 -3.49 0.22 8.26
N CYS A 89 -4.08 -0.77 7.61
CA CYS A 89 -4.12 -0.88 6.15
C CYS A 89 -5.04 0.13 5.45
N GLY A 90 -5.92 0.82 6.18
CA GLY A 90 -6.84 1.82 5.62
C GLY A 90 -8.00 1.28 4.78
N ARG A 91 -8.12 -0.04 4.55
CA ARG A 91 -9.17 -0.60 3.69
C ARG A 91 -10.58 -0.20 4.12
N CYS A 92 -10.84 -0.15 5.42
CA CYS A 92 -12.12 0.25 5.98
C CYS A 92 -12.52 1.70 5.64
N ILE A 93 -11.56 2.57 5.35
CA ILE A 93 -11.81 3.95 4.89
C ILE A 93 -12.31 3.93 3.45
N VAL A 94 -11.63 3.16 2.60
CA VAL A 94 -11.93 3.09 1.15
C VAL A 94 -13.29 2.45 0.88
N VAL A 95 -13.66 1.41 1.64
CA VAL A 95 -14.92 0.67 1.42
C VAL A 95 -16.14 1.30 2.10
N CYS A 96 -15.96 2.38 2.87
CA CYS A 96 -17.06 3.03 3.57
C CYS A 96 -17.85 3.95 2.62
N PRO A 97 -19.11 3.63 2.27
CA PRO A 97 -19.89 4.46 1.36
C PRO A 97 -20.21 5.84 1.94
N GLU A 98 -20.35 5.94 3.26
CA GLU A 98 -20.66 7.18 3.96
C GLU A 98 -19.42 7.98 4.35
N HIS A 99 -18.22 7.53 3.95
CA HIS A 99 -16.95 8.15 4.37
C HIS A 99 -16.88 8.42 5.88
N ALA A 100 -17.53 7.54 6.67
CA ALA A 100 -17.58 7.68 8.12
C ALA A 100 -16.27 7.32 8.81
N ARG A 101 -15.34 6.65 8.12
CA ARG A 101 -14.07 6.22 8.68
C ARG A 101 -12.90 7.07 8.16
N HIS A 102 -11.98 7.41 9.04
CA HIS A 102 -10.82 8.24 8.71
C HIS A 102 -9.67 7.97 9.68
N PHE A 103 -8.46 8.34 9.30
CA PHE A 103 -7.36 8.51 10.23
C PHE A 103 -7.47 9.88 10.88
N GLY A 104 -7.37 9.94 12.20
CA GLY A 104 -7.48 11.17 12.97
C GLY A 104 -6.28 11.42 13.87
N GLY A 105 -6.37 12.52 14.64
CA GLY A 105 -5.42 12.88 15.68
C GLY A 105 -4.19 13.67 15.20
N LEU A 106 -3.45 14.21 16.18
CA LEU A 106 -2.26 15.03 15.94
C LEU A 106 -1.13 14.22 15.29
N LEU A 107 -1.01 12.95 15.66
CA LEU A 107 0.02 12.06 15.13
C LEU A 107 -0.17 11.85 13.63
N TYR A 108 -1.42 11.66 13.18
CA TYR A 108 -1.72 11.54 11.75
C TYR A 108 -1.40 12.83 11.00
N LYS A 109 -1.80 13.99 11.52
CA LYS A 109 -1.50 15.30 10.91
C LYS A 109 0.00 15.54 10.77
N ALA A 110 0.78 15.23 11.81
CA ALA A 110 2.23 15.36 11.77
C ALA A 110 2.88 14.39 10.76
N ALA A 111 2.41 13.14 10.71
CA ALA A 111 2.88 12.15 9.76
C ALA A 111 2.54 12.54 8.31
N SER A 112 1.32 13.01 8.06
CA SER A 112 0.86 13.49 6.75
C SER A 112 1.70 14.67 6.25
N TRP A 113 1.88 15.68 7.10
CA TRP A 113 2.72 16.84 6.76
C TRP A 113 4.16 16.44 6.42
N LYS A 114 4.76 15.55 7.22
CA LYS A 114 6.12 15.05 6.95
C LYS A 114 6.18 14.26 5.65
N PHE A 115 5.15 13.47 5.36
CA PHE A 115 5.07 12.68 4.14
C PHE A 115 4.96 13.59 2.91
N GLU A 116 4.05 14.56 2.94
CA GLU A 116 3.89 15.55 1.87
C GLU A 116 5.19 16.29 1.60
N LYS A 117 5.87 16.79 2.65
CA LYS A 117 7.15 17.49 2.50
C LYS A 117 8.23 16.64 1.85
N ASN A 118 8.28 15.34 2.14
CA ASN A 118 9.33 14.47 1.65
C ASN A 118 9.07 13.89 0.26
N TYR A 119 7.80 13.82 -0.15
CA TYR A 119 7.37 13.09 -1.35
C TYR A 119 6.50 13.92 -2.31
N ALA A 120 6.37 15.23 -2.10
CA ALA A 120 5.63 16.12 -3.00
C ALA A 120 6.29 16.25 -4.38
N GLU A 121 7.61 16.14 -4.43
CA GLU A 121 8.34 16.23 -5.70
C GLU A 121 8.35 14.86 -6.41
N PRO A 122 7.98 14.82 -7.70
CA PRO A 122 8.06 13.60 -8.50
C PRO A 122 9.53 13.18 -8.65
N LYS A 123 9.84 11.97 -8.26
CA LYS A 123 11.16 11.37 -8.45
C LYS A 123 11.22 10.70 -9.82
N GLN A 124 12.33 10.86 -10.51
CA GLN A 124 12.59 10.11 -11.73
C GLN A 124 12.75 8.63 -11.40
N PRO A 125 12.22 7.73 -12.23
CA PRO A 125 12.39 6.31 -12.03
C PRO A 125 13.88 5.93 -12.09
N GLU A 126 14.36 5.20 -11.11
CA GLU A 126 15.70 4.64 -11.10
C GLU A 126 15.67 3.20 -11.55
N PHE A 127 16.42 2.88 -12.61
CA PHE A 127 16.55 1.53 -13.11
C PHE A 127 17.89 0.93 -12.64
N PHE A 128 17.80 -0.18 -11.93
CA PHE A 128 18.98 -0.88 -11.42
C PHE A 128 19.28 -2.09 -12.32
N TYR A 129 20.07 -1.87 -13.35
CA TYR A 129 20.54 -2.97 -14.20
C TYR A 129 21.88 -3.49 -13.67
N VAL A 130 22.01 -4.82 -13.62
CA VAL A 130 23.33 -5.42 -13.44
C VAL A 130 24.08 -5.28 -14.75
N LYS A 131 25.27 -4.67 -14.71
CA LYS A 131 26.18 -4.64 -15.85
C LYS A 131 26.59 -6.09 -16.11
N VAL A 132 26.24 -6.62 -17.27
CA VAL A 132 26.73 -7.88 -17.78
C VAL A 132 28.03 -7.52 -18.51
N GLU A 133 29.17 -7.90 -17.92
CA GLU A 133 30.47 -7.85 -18.60
C GLU A 133 30.57 -8.98 -19.61
#